data_c7dbecc1545bcaaae79c03cbe04cccab
#
_entry.id   c7dbecc1545bcaaae79c03cbe04cccab
#
_cell.length_a   1.000
_cell.length_b   1.000
_cell.length_c   1.000
_cell.angle_alpha   90.00
_cell.angle_beta   90.00
_cell.angle_gamma   90.00
#
_symmetry.space_group_name_H-M   'P 1'
#
loop_
_entity.id
_entity.type
_entity.pdbx_description
1 polymer ?
#
loop_
_entity_poly.entity_id
_entity_poly.type
_entity_poly.pdbx_seq_one_letter_code
_entity_poly.pdbx_strand_id
1 'polypeptide(L)'
;MSSLSKDQFVSVILSTKTVAAIVKAATKVPRVSLVTTADRNILLVPLHGVEGEWKPVNDPQLEYYDTYPGFLSSRSGPKLSNDVLNKAQKDIAQGKPVPMDLTCHADSKTTDNLFAKIIRGELEQWRVWESESHVAFLTPFGNTYGKTVLVPRKHLDSDILSLPDRNFSELAGAVWDAIQQIVRSDLGAERVGLIFEGMEVDWAHAKLIPICADDGREPLEQPFMETYGGSVS
;
A
#
# COMPACT_ATOMS: atom_id res chain seq x y z
N MET A 1 8.60 8.64 9.83
CA MET A 1 8.20 9.59 8.76
C MET A 1 7.28 10.72 9.23
N SER A 2 6.79 10.71 10.45
CA SER A 2 5.87 11.76 10.98
C SER A 2 6.47 13.16 11.14
N SER A 3 7.78 13.32 11.00
CA SER A 3 8.48 14.62 11.13
C SER A 3 8.77 15.34 9.80
N LEU A 4 8.53 14.68 8.65
CA LEU A 4 8.73 15.28 7.35
C LEU A 4 7.52 16.13 6.94
N SER A 5 7.74 17.23 6.25
CA SER A 5 6.67 17.91 5.51
C SER A 5 6.25 17.07 4.31
N LYS A 6 5.09 17.37 3.72
CA LYS A 6 4.61 16.70 2.51
C LYS A 6 5.64 16.76 1.38
N ASP A 7 6.20 17.94 1.14
CA ASP A 7 7.18 18.14 0.07
C ASP A 7 8.47 17.37 0.32
N GLN A 8 8.94 17.34 1.57
CA GLN A 8 10.10 16.54 1.95
C GLN A 8 9.84 15.04 1.75
N PHE A 9 8.68 14.55 2.16
CA PHE A 9 8.28 13.16 1.95
C PHE A 9 8.24 12.81 0.45
N VAL A 10 7.55 13.62 -0.35
CA VAL A 10 7.47 13.41 -1.81
C VAL A 10 8.87 13.43 -2.44
N SER A 11 9.73 14.36 -2.05
CA SER A 11 11.10 14.44 -2.55
C SER A 11 11.93 13.20 -2.21
N VAL A 12 11.83 12.70 -0.97
CA VAL A 12 12.52 11.46 -0.55
C VAL A 12 12.01 10.27 -1.35
N ILE A 13 10.68 10.09 -1.45
CA ILE A 13 10.10 8.98 -2.19
C ILE A 13 10.45 9.08 -3.70
N LEU A 14 10.42 10.28 -4.28
CA LEU A 14 10.82 10.47 -5.69
C LEU A 14 12.28 10.08 -5.94
N SER A 15 13.19 10.39 -5.01
CA SER A 15 14.61 10.03 -5.15
C SER A 15 14.86 8.53 -5.20
N THR A 16 13.96 7.70 -4.66
CA THR A 16 14.09 6.24 -4.70
C THR A 16 14.02 5.67 -6.11
N LYS A 17 13.40 6.37 -7.07
CA LYS A 17 13.36 5.94 -8.48
C LYS A 17 14.74 5.81 -9.10
N THR A 18 15.65 6.77 -8.80
CA THR A 18 17.03 6.72 -9.29
C THR A 18 17.75 5.49 -8.75
N VAL A 19 17.59 5.21 -7.45
CA VAL A 19 18.20 4.02 -6.83
C VAL A 19 17.56 2.74 -7.37
N ALA A 20 16.24 2.71 -7.55
CA ALA A 20 15.53 1.57 -8.14
C ALA A 20 16.02 1.25 -9.57
N ALA A 21 16.30 2.28 -10.39
CA ALA A 21 16.88 2.08 -11.71
C ALA A 21 18.28 1.43 -11.65
N ILE A 22 19.11 1.83 -10.68
CA ILE A 22 20.42 1.21 -10.45
C ILE A 22 20.25 -0.26 -10.01
N VAL A 23 19.33 -0.53 -9.08
CA VAL A 23 19.02 -1.88 -8.61
C VAL A 23 18.54 -2.75 -9.77
N LYS A 24 17.58 -2.29 -10.58
CA LYS A 24 17.11 -3.00 -11.80
C LYS A 24 18.26 -3.36 -12.73
N ALA A 25 19.15 -2.41 -13.01
CA ALA A 25 20.29 -2.63 -13.91
C ALA A 25 21.28 -3.64 -13.35
N ALA A 26 21.60 -3.54 -12.04
CA ALA A 26 22.58 -4.41 -11.37
C ALA A 26 22.08 -5.84 -11.22
N THR A 27 20.80 -6.02 -10.89
CA THR A 27 20.20 -7.34 -10.60
C THR A 27 19.47 -7.94 -11.81
N LYS A 28 19.36 -7.17 -12.92
CA LYS A 28 18.67 -7.57 -14.16
C LYS A 28 17.19 -7.96 -13.97
N VAL A 29 16.55 -7.39 -12.96
CA VAL A 29 15.10 -7.59 -12.74
C VAL A 29 14.27 -6.52 -13.46
N PRO A 30 13.05 -6.84 -13.91
CA PRO A 30 12.16 -5.87 -14.55
C PRO A 30 11.55 -4.89 -13.55
N ARG A 31 11.38 -5.29 -12.29
CA ARG A 31 10.67 -4.53 -11.26
C ARG A 31 11.43 -4.50 -9.93
N VAL A 32 11.22 -3.42 -9.19
CA VAL A 32 11.71 -3.23 -7.83
C VAL A 32 10.56 -2.80 -6.93
N SER A 33 10.42 -3.42 -5.78
CA SER A 33 9.49 -3.02 -4.73
C SER A 33 10.14 -2.00 -3.78
N LEU A 34 9.32 -1.15 -3.17
CA LEU A 34 9.73 -0.26 -2.08
C LEU A 34 8.99 -0.65 -0.80
N VAL A 35 9.74 -0.81 0.28
CA VAL A 35 9.20 -1.11 1.60
C VAL A 35 9.85 -0.23 2.64
N THR A 36 9.07 0.33 3.55
CA THR A 36 9.63 1.00 4.73
C THR A 36 9.80 0.02 5.88
N THR A 37 10.82 0.22 6.70
CA THR A 37 11.05 -0.61 7.90
C THR A 37 10.62 0.11 9.17
N ALA A 38 10.54 -0.62 10.28
CA ALA A 38 10.31 -0.07 11.61
C ALA A 38 11.36 0.98 11.99
N ASP A 39 12.61 0.79 11.60
CA ASP A 39 13.74 1.70 11.84
C ASP A 39 13.73 2.93 10.92
N ARG A 40 12.64 3.14 10.18
CA ARG A 40 12.45 4.26 9.25
C ARG A 40 13.39 4.24 8.03
N ASN A 41 13.95 3.08 7.71
CA ASN A 41 14.68 2.89 6.47
C ASN A 41 13.71 2.64 5.30
N ILE A 42 14.19 2.87 4.09
CA ILE A 42 13.52 2.48 2.85
C ILE A 42 14.36 1.37 2.22
N LEU A 43 13.74 0.22 2.03
CA LEU A 43 14.32 -0.90 1.30
C LEU A 43 13.80 -0.89 -0.14
N LEU A 44 14.70 -1.10 -1.08
CA LEU A 44 14.39 -1.35 -2.48
C LEU A 44 14.72 -2.80 -2.79
N VAL A 45 13.69 -3.60 -3.02
CA VAL A 45 13.79 -5.06 -3.16
C VAL A 45 13.65 -5.44 -4.62
N PRO A 46 14.67 -6.03 -5.25
CA PRO A 46 14.57 -6.53 -6.62
C PRO A 46 13.60 -7.71 -6.68
N LEU A 47 12.64 -7.65 -7.62
CA LEU A 47 11.63 -8.69 -7.78
C LEU A 47 12.05 -9.66 -8.88
N HIS A 48 12.43 -10.86 -8.49
CA HIS A 48 12.76 -11.98 -9.39
C HIS A 48 11.51 -12.81 -9.71
N GLY A 49 11.48 -13.46 -10.87
CA GLY A 49 10.37 -14.35 -11.27
C GLY A 49 9.12 -13.62 -11.76
N VAL A 50 9.23 -12.30 -12.03
CA VAL A 50 8.13 -11.46 -12.55
C VAL A 50 8.43 -10.90 -13.94
N GLU A 51 9.24 -11.61 -14.70
CA GLU A 51 9.63 -11.26 -16.07
C GLU A 51 8.48 -11.52 -17.05
N GLY A 52 8.49 -10.75 -18.14
CA GLY A 52 7.51 -10.89 -19.24
C GLY A 52 6.21 -10.15 -19.01
N GLU A 53 5.12 -10.69 -19.53
CA GLU A 53 3.78 -10.10 -19.36
C GLU A 53 3.35 -10.15 -17.89
N TRP A 54 2.72 -9.06 -17.42
CA TRP A 54 2.24 -8.99 -16.05
C TRP A 54 1.26 -10.14 -15.73
N LYS A 55 1.48 -10.79 -14.60
CA LYS A 55 0.59 -11.81 -14.04
C LYS A 55 0.47 -11.57 -12.55
N PRO A 56 -0.73 -11.83 -11.97
CA PRO A 56 -0.90 -11.69 -10.53
C PRO A 56 -0.03 -12.69 -9.78
N VAL A 57 0.71 -12.19 -8.80
CA VAL A 57 1.48 -13.01 -7.86
C VAL A 57 0.79 -12.92 -6.51
N ASN A 58 0.27 -14.06 -6.03
CA ASN A 58 -0.42 -14.17 -4.76
C ASN A 58 0.29 -15.24 -3.91
N ASP A 59 0.55 -14.91 -2.64
CA ASP A 59 1.01 -15.90 -1.67
C ASP A 59 -0.20 -16.69 -1.18
N PRO A 60 -0.18 -18.03 -1.23
CA PRO A 60 -1.26 -18.87 -0.72
C PRO A 60 -1.33 -18.89 0.81
N GLN A 61 -0.27 -18.48 1.50
CA GLN A 61 -0.25 -18.41 2.96
C GLN A 61 -0.94 -17.15 3.43
N LEU A 62 -1.92 -17.32 4.29
CA LEU A 62 -2.61 -16.22 4.97
C LEU A 62 -1.98 -15.98 6.34
N GLU A 63 -1.88 -14.72 6.73
CA GLU A 63 -1.35 -14.33 8.03
C GLU A 63 -2.20 -13.21 8.63
N TYR A 64 -2.23 -13.12 9.97
CA TYR A 64 -2.87 -12.01 10.65
C TYR A 64 -2.14 -11.71 11.96
N TYR A 65 -1.92 -10.45 12.20
CA TYR A 65 -1.23 -9.94 13.40
C TYR A 65 -2.12 -8.91 14.11
N ASP A 66 -2.53 -9.21 15.34
CA ASP A 66 -3.28 -8.26 16.18
C ASP A 66 -2.44 -7.04 16.55
N THR A 67 -1.12 -7.24 16.67
CA THR A 67 -0.13 -6.21 16.97
C THR A 67 1.00 -6.27 15.92
N TYR A 68 1.74 -5.19 15.79
CA TYR A 68 2.86 -5.11 14.82
C TYR A 68 3.92 -6.19 15.12
N PRO A 69 4.21 -7.10 14.17
CA PRO A 69 5.11 -8.24 14.43
C PRO A 69 6.61 -7.88 14.35
N GLY A 70 6.98 -6.61 14.19
CA GLY A 70 8.36 -6.17 14.01
C GLY A 70 8.80 -6.01 12.55
N PHE A 71 7.98 -6.44 11.61
CA PHE A 71 8.24 -6.31 10.17
C PHE A 71 6.95 -5.96 9.42
N LEU A 72 7.09 -5.50 8.17
CA LEU A 72 5.97 -5.31 7.27
C LEU A 72 5.86 -6.50 6.32
N SER A 73 4.65 -6.99 6.17
CA SER A 73 4.34 -8.07 5.26
C SER A 73 3.30 -7.63 4.23
N SER A 74 3.52 -8.05 2.99
CA SER A 74 2.61 -7.83 1.89
C SER A 74 1.51 -8.89 1.81
N ARG A 75 1.65 -10.02 2.51
CA ARG A 75 0.70 -11.12 2.51
C ARG A 75 -0.72 -10.66 2.83
N SER A 76 -1.66 -11.39 2.26
CA SER A 76 -3.07 -11.23 2.59
C SER A 76 -3.39 -11.94 3.91
N GLY A 77 -4.33 -11.36 4.66
CA GLY A 77 -4.93 -12.00 5.82
C GLY A 77 -6.18 -12.81 5.47
N PRO A 78 -6.74 -13.52 6.45
CA PRO A 78 -8.07 -14.07 6.31
C PRO A 78 -9.09 -12.95 6.08
N LYS A 79 -10.18 -13.26 5.37
CA LYS A 79 -11.24 -12.27 5.15
C LYS A 79 -11.82 -11.78 6.49
N LEU A 80 -11.67 -10.50 6.74
CA LEU A 80 -12.21 -9.83 7.92
C LEU A 80 -13.74 -9.70 7.83
N SER A 81 -14.41 -9.71 8.98
CA SER A 81 -15.86 -9.48 9.02
C SER A 81 -16.18 -8.00 8.75
N ASN A 82 -17.40 -7.75 8.27
CA ASN A 82 -17.88 -6.39 8.05
C ASN A 82 -17.86 -5.55 9.33
N ASP A 83 -18.10 -6.16 10.50
CA ASP A 83 -18.07 -5.44 11.79
C ASP A 83 -16.66 -4.91 12.09
N VAL A 84 -15.63 -5.72 11.85
CA VAL A 84 -14.22 -5.31 12.02
C VAL A 84 -13.87 -4.18 11.04
N LEU A 85 -14.28 -4.31 9.78
CA LEU A 85 -14.02 -3.29 8.75
C LEU A 85 -14.78 -1.99 9.02
N ASN A 86 -16.05 -2.06 9.42
CA ASN A 86 -16.86 -0.90 9.79
C ASN A 86 -16.26 -0.17 10.99
N LYS A 87 -15.79 -0.94 12.00
CA LYS A 87 -15.11 -0.37 13.16
C LYS A 87 -13.82 0.34 12.75
N ALA A 88 -12.95 -0.32 11.97
CA ALA A 88 -11.70 0.26 11.53
C ALA A 88 -11.92 1.52 10.66
N GLN A 89 -12.91 1.50 9.77
CA GLN A 89 -13.30 2.67 8.99
C GLN A 89 -13.72 3.83 9.90
N LYS A 90 -14.56 3.56 10.89
CA LYS A 90 -15.03 4.57 11.85
C LYS A 90 -13.86 5.15 12.67
N ASP A 91 -12.95 4.29 13.13
CA ASP A 91 -11.78 4.70 13.90
C ASP A 91 -10.88 5.62 13.04
N ILE A 92 -10.60 5.26 11.76
CA ILE A 92 -9.79 6.09 10.86
C ILE A 92 -10.49 7.40 10.50
N ALA A 93 -11.78 7.36 10.26
CA ALA A 93 -12.57 8.54 9.94
C ALA A 93 -12.93 9.40 11.17
N GLN A 94 -12.58 8.94 12.38
CA GLN A 94 -12.94 9.62 13.65
C GLN A 94 -14.45 9.86 13.76
N GLY A 95 -15.26 8.89 13.33
CA GLY A 95 -16.71 8.99 13.30
C GLY A 95 -17.29 10.00 12.29
N LYS A 96 -16.45 10.66 11.49
CA LYS A 96 -16.91 11.59 10.46
C LYS A 96 -17.32 10.85 9.19
N PRO A 97 -18.33 11.32 8.45
CA PRO A 97 -18.63 10.77 7.14
C PRO A 97 -17.42 10.91 6.19
N VAL A 98 -17.06 9.81 5.54
CA VAL A 98 -16.07 9.86 4.44
C VAL A 98 -16.86 10.10 3.15
N PRO A 99 -16.54 11.13 2.37
CA PRO A 99 -17.14 11.32 1.06
C PRO A 99 -17.01 10.06 0.20
N MET A 100 -17.97 9.82 -0.69
CA MET A 100 -17.97 8.66 -1.58
C MET A 100 -18.14 9.16 -3.02
N ASP A 101 -17.11 9.82 -3.56
CA ASP A 101 -17.09 10.17 -4.97
C ASP A 101 -16.73 8.93 -5.79
N LEU A 102 -17.64 8.50 -6.67
CA LEU A 102 -17.52 7.32 -7.52
C LEU A 102 -16.91 7.63 -8.89
N THR A 103 -16.39 8.83 -9.09
CA THR A 103 -15.82 9.27 -10.35
C THR A 103 -14.55 8.47 -10.65
N CYS A 104 -14.52 7.85 -11.82
CA CYS A 104 -13.34 7.25 -12.44
C CYS A 104 -12.83 8.13 -13.58
N HIS A 105 -11.53 8.11 -13.81
CA HIS A 105 -10.88 8.89 -14.85
C HIS A 105 -10.35 8.01 -15.99
N ALA A 106 -10.36 8.56 -17.21
CA ALA A 106 -9.83 7.90 -18.41
C ALA A 106 -10.43 6.49 -18.63
N ASP A 107 -9.59 5.53 -18.99
CA ASP A 107 -9.97 4.15 -19.31
C ASP A 107 -10.53 3.37 -18.11
N SER A 108 -10.38 3.91 -16.91
CA SER A 108 -10.91 3.29 -15.67
C SER A 108 -12.44 3.21 -15.63
N LYS A 109 -13.13 3.93 -16.53
CA LYS A 109 -14.59 3.95 -16.61
C LYS A 109 -15.19 2.61 -17.04
N THR A 110 -14.48 1.85 -17.85
CA THR A 110 -15.00 0.63 -18.51
C THR A 110 -14.21 -0.63 -18.23
N THR A 111 -13.01 -0.51 -17.64
CA THR A 111 -12.18 -1.67 -17.34
C THR A 111 -12.79 -2.56 -16.26
N ASP A 112 -12.55 -3.86 -16.38
CA ASP A 112 -13.02 -4.90 -15.46
C ASP A 112 -12.05 -5.10 -14.26
N ASN A 113 -11.03 -4.23 -14.14
CA ASN A 113 -10.05 -4.28 -13.06
C ASN A 113 -10.71 -4.09 -11.68
N LEU A 114 -10.23 -4.84 -10.69
CA LEU A 114 -10.75 -4.86 -9.31
C LEU A 114 -10.83 -3.45 -8.70
N PHE A 115 -9.76 -2.67 -8.82
CA PHE A 115 -9.71 -1.34 -8.21
C PHE A 115 -10.65 -0.35 -8.92
N ALA A 116 -10.80 -0.46 -10.23
CA ALA A 116 -11.78 0.33 -10.96
C ALA A 116 -13.22 0.04 -10.48
N LYS A 117 -13.57 -1.25 -10.28
CA LYS A 117 -14.87 -1.65 -9.72
C LYS A 117 -15.12 -1.08 -8.33
N ILE A 118 -14.09 -1.12 -7.47
CA ILE A 118 -14.16 -0.53 -6.12
C ILE A 118 -14.40 0.99 -6.22
N ILE A 119 -13.62 1.70 -7.06
CA ILE A 119 -13.76 3.16 -7.21
C ILE A 119 -15.18 3.53 -7.70
N ARG A 120 -15.72 2.79 -8.67
CA ARG A 120 -17.07 3.02 -9.22
C ARG A 120 -18.22 2.59 -8.29
N GLY A 121 -17.91 1.99 -7.11
CA GLY A 121 -18.93 1.52 -6.16
C GLY A 121 -19.64 0.23 -6.57
N GLU A 122 -19.10 -0.53 -7.52
CA GLU A 122 -19.65 -1.82 -7.94
C GLU A 122 -19.38 -2.94 -6.92
N LEU A 123 -18.43 -2.71 -6.01
CA LEU A 123 -18.07 -3.63 -4.94
C LEU A 123 -18.20 -2.91 -3.59
N GLU A 124 -18.55 -3.69 -2.56
CA GLU A 124 -18.54 -3.22 -1.18
C GLU A 124 -17.16 -2.70 -0.81
N GLN A 125 -17.10 -1.54 -0.14
CA GLN A 125 -15.84 -0.88 0.19
C GLN A 125 -15.93 -0.09 1.49
N TRP A 126 -14.81 -0.01 2.20
CA TRP A 126 -14.64 0.75 3.43
C TRP A 126 -13.65 1.89 3.16
N ARG A 127 -14.15 2.96 2.53
CA ARG A 127 -13.34 4.13 2.16
C ARG A 127 -12.97 4.91 3.42
N VAL A 128 -11.70 5.26 3.55
CA VAL A 128 -11.15 5.98 4.72
C VAL A 128 -10.63 7.36 4.38
N TRP A 129 -10.26 7.58 3.12
CA TRP A 129 -9.79 8.86 2.61
C TRP A 129 -9.97 8.93 1.09
N GLU A 130 -10.17 10.13 0.57
CA GLU A 130 -10.17 10.36 -0.88
C GLU A 130 -9.78 11.78 -1.24
N SER A 131 -9.35 11.95 -2.49
CA SER A 131 -9.15 13.22 -3.18
C SER A 131 -9.77 13.16 -4.58
N GLU A 132 -9.65 14.23 -5.33
CA GLU A 132 -10.04 14.27 -6.75
C GLU A 132 -9.33 13.18 -7.57
N SER A 133 -8.09 12.83 -7.25
CA SER A 133 -7.25 11.93 -8.04
C SER A 133 -7.01 10.55 -7.44
N HIS A 134 -7.21 10.35 -6.14
CA HIS A 134 -6.90 9.09 -5.43
C HIS A 134 -7.97 8.73 -4.42
N VAL A 135 -8.00 7.43 -4.09
CA VAL A 135 -8.91 6.84 -3.10
C VAL A 135 -8.14 5.91 -2.19
N ALA A 136 -8.41 5.95 -0.88
CA ALA A 136 -7.90 4.99 0.10
C ALA A 136 -9.06 4.25 0.77
N PHE A 137 -8.96 2.93 0.83
CA PHE A 137 -9.97 2.04 1.41
C PHE A 137 -9.33 0.88 2.16
N LEU A 138 -10.04 0.33 3.13
CA LEU A 138 -9.59 -0.87 3.83
C LEU A 138 -9.70 -2.09 2.91
N THR A 139 -8.67 -2.94 2.91
CA THR A 139 -8.77 -4.24 2.27
C THR A 139 -9.47 -5.23 3.19
N PRO A 140 -10.46 -6.02 2.68
CA PRO A 140 -11.06 -7.10 3.46
C PRO A 140 -10.07 -8.21 3.83
N PHE A 141 -8.94 -8.26 3.16
CA PHE A 141 -7.88 -9.27 3.36
C PHE A 141 -6.64 -8.67 4.04
N GLY A 142 -6.87 -7.69 4.94
CA GLY A 142 -5.79 -7.11 5.73
C GLY A 142 -5.17 -8.12 6.67
N ASN A 143 -3.82 -8.16 6.72
CA ASN A 143 -3.08 -8.97 7.69
C ASN A 143 -2.84 -8.24 9.01
N THR A 144 -3.27 -6.99 9.11
CA THR A 144 -3.29 -6.18 10.33
C THR A 144 -4.55 -5.32 10.37
N TYR A 145 -4.97 -4.93 11.57
CA TYR A 145 -6.12 -4.05 11.76
C TYR A 145 -5.87 -2.68 11.09
N GLY A 146 -6.83 -2.23 10.28
CA GLY A 146 -6.73 -0.95 9.58
C GLY A 146 -5.81 -0.92 8.34
N LYS A 147 -5.31 -2.08 7.86
CA LYS A 147 -4.54 -2.12 6.60
C LYS A 147 -5.33 -1.48 5.47
N THR A 148 -4.75 -0.47 4.89
CA THR A 148 -5.38 0.40 3.89
C THR A 148 -4.67 0.26 2.55
N VAL A 149 -5.42 0.26 1.46
CA VAL A 149 -4.91 0.33 0.09
C VAL A 149 -5.27 1.69 -0.49
N LEU A 150 -4.28 2.37 -1.07
CA LEU A 150 -4.47 3.65 -1.76
C LEU A 150 -4.19 3.48 -3.24
N VAL A 151 -5.12 3.94 -4.07
CA VAL A 151 -5.08 3.80 -5.53
C VAL A 151 -5.41 5.12 -6.24
N PRO A 152 -4.84 5.40 -7.42
CA PRO A 152 -5.29 6.49 -8.27
C PRO A 152 -6.66 6.15 -8.91
N ARG A 153 -7.49 7.18 -9.16
CA ARG A 153 -8.80 7.03 -9.85
C ARG A 153 -8.66 6.76 -11.35
N LYS A 154 -7.49 6.96 -11.92
CA LYS A 154 -7.13 6.56 -13.28
C LYS A 154 -6.21 5.34 -13.25
N HIS A 155 -6.27 4.50 -14.26
CA HIS A 155 -5.30 3.42 -14.40
C HIS A 155 -3.88 3.98 -14.55
N LEU A 156 -2.97 3.50 -13.73
CA LEU A 156 -1.53 3.67 -13.84
C LEU A 156 -0.89 2.30 -13.69
N ASP A 157 0.23 2.11 -14.39
CA ASP A 157 1.01 0.87 -14.36
C ASP A 157 1.35 0.45 -12.92
N SER A 158 1.25 -0.83 -12.66
CA SER A 158 1.60 -1.45 -11.38
C SER A 158 3.11 -1.43 -11.07
N ASP A 159 3.99 -1.20 -12.07
CA ASP A 159 5.42 -0.91 -11.84
C ASP A 159 5.59 0.56 -11.37
N ILE A 160 5.24 0.78 -10.12
CA ILE A 160 5.09 2.10 -9.52
C ILE A 160 6.36 2.95 -9.62
N LEU A 161 7.54 2.34 -9.41
CA LEU A 161 8.83 3.04 -9.46
C LEU A 161 9.25 3.41 -10.91
N SER A 162 8.55 2.89 -11.92
CA SER A 162 8.74 3.26 -13.34
C SER A 162 7.72 4.29 -13.83
N LEU A 163 6.74 4.69 -13.02
CA LEU A 163 5.76 5.72 -13.40
C LEU A 163 6.46 7.04 -13.76
N PRO A 164 5.87 7.86 -14.67
CA PRO A 164 6.34 9.23 -14.88
C PRO A 164 6.39 10.02 -13.57
N ASP A 165 7.38 10.89 -13.41
CA ASP A 165 7.64 11.61 -12.14
C ASP A 165 6.43 12.38 -11.64
N ARG A 166 5.64 12.97 -12.52
CA ARG A 166 4.40 13.66 -12.16
C ARG A 166 3.42 12.69 -11.48
N ASN A 167 3.13 11.54 -12.11
CA ASN A 167 2.18 10.57 -11.58
C ASN A 167 2.67 9.96 -10.26
N PHE A 168 3.98 9.69 -10.18
CA PHE A 168 4.60 9.16 -8.97
C PHE A 168 4.56 10.17 -7.82
N SER A 169 4.84 11.46 -8.09
CA SER A 169 4.76 12.53 -7.09
C SER A 169 3.32 12.77 -6.62
N GLU A 170 2.33 12.72 -7.53
CA GLU A 170 0.90 12.79 -7.17
C GLU A 170 0.50 11.63 -6.25
N LEU A 171 0.94 10.40 -6.57
CA LEU A 171 0.71 9.20 -5.74
C LEU A 171 1.39 9.34 -4.37
N ALA A 172 2.66 9.76 -4.34
CA ALA A 172 3.40 9.97 -3.09
C ALA A 172 2.74 11.04 -2.21
N GLY A 173 2.25 12.12 -2.81
CA GLY A 173 1.50 13.16 -2.10
C GLY A 173 0.20 12.64 -1.49
N ALA A 174 -0.55 11.82 -2.22
CA ALA A 174 -1.77 11.17 -1.72
C ALA A 174 -1.46 10.16 -0.60
N VAL A 175 -0.37 9.40 -0.74
CA VAL A 175 0.13 8.50 0.31
C VAL A 175 0.42 9.28 1.59
N TRP A 176 1.10 10.42 1.51
CA TRP A 176 1.38 11.24 2.68
C TRP A 176 0.09 11.71 3.37
N ASP A 177 -0.90 12.20 2.60
CA ASP A 177 -2.19 12.66 3.15
C ASP A 177 -2.93 11.51 3.86
N ALA A 178 -2.99 10.32 3.25
CA ALA A 178 -3.61 9.14 3.84
C ALA A 178 -2.87 8.65 5.10
N ILE A 179 -1.52 8.68 5.11
CA ILE A 179 -0.72 8.40 6.29
C ILE A 179 -1.07 9.36 7.44
N GLN A 180 -1.19 10.67 7.15
CA GLN A 180 -1.56 11.65 8.18
C GLN A 180 -2.97 11.39 8.72
N GLN A 181 -3.91 10.95 7.89
CA GLN A 181 -5.25 10.56 8.34
C GLN A 181 -5.18 9.37 9.30
N ILE A 182 -4.42 8.33 8.96
CA ILE A 182 -4.27 7.12 9.78
C ILE A 182 -3.58 7.44 11.11
N VAL A 183 -2.47 8.19 11.10
CA VAL A 183 -1.72 8.53 12.34
C VAL A 183 -2.53 9.41 13.29
N ARG A 184 -3.41 10.29 12.76
CA ARG A 184 -4.26 11.15 13.58
C ARG A 184 -5.57 10.50 14.01
N SER A 185 -5.82 9.29 13.57
CA SER A 185 -7.05 8.56 13.82
C SER A 185 -7.10 7.92 15.21
N ASP A 186 -8.26 7.34 15.52
CA ASP A 186 -8.49 6.62 16.78
C ASP A 186 -7.93 5.19 16.76
N LEU A 187 -7.18 4.81 15.71
CA LEU A 187 -6.47 3.53 15.64
C LEU A 187 -5.32 3.41 16.64
N GLY A 188 -4.79 4.53 17.13
CA GLY A 188 -3.60 4.55 17.97
C GLY A 188 -2.30 4.25 17.20
N ALA A 189 -2.29 4.38 15.88
CA ALA A 189 -1.11 4.17 15.07
C ALA A 189 -0.09 5.30 15.27
N GLU A 190 1.10 4.98 15.75
CA GLU A 190 2.21 5.92 15.87
C GLU A 190 2.90 6.19 14.51
N ARG A 191 2.85 5.22 13.64
CA ARG A 191 3.48 5.22 12.32
C ARG A 191 2.65 4.41 11.33
N VAL A 192 2.95 4.59 10.05
CA VAL A 192 2.39 3.78 8.97
C VAL A 192 3.53 3.25 8.12
N GLY A 193 3.56 1.95 7.94
CA GLY A 193 4.42 1.28 6.97
C GLY A 193 3.88 1.45 5.56
N LEU A 194 4.79 1.57 4.59
CA LEU A 194 4.49 1.74 3.18
C LEU A 194 5.10 0.61 2.37
N ILE A 195 4.29 0.00 1.50
CA ILE A 195 4.76 -0.96 0.49
C ILE A 195 4.25 -0.54 -0.88
N PHE A 196 5.17 -0.46 -1.85
CA PHE A 196 4.90 -0.40 -3.28
C PHE A 196 5.45 -1.66 -3.93
N GLU A 197 4.62 -2.52 -4.49
CA GLU A 197 5.03 -3.78 -5.12
C GLU A 197 4.38 -4.08 -6.46
N GLY A 198 3.07 -3.82 -6.61
CA GLY A 198 2.34 -3.99 -7.87
C GLY A 198 2.16 -5.45 -8.31
N MET A 199 2.03 -6.39 -7.37
CA MET A 199 2.03 -7.83 -7.66
C MET A 199 0.64 -8.45 -7.80
N GLU A 200 -0.33 -8.05 -6.97
CA GLU A 200 -1.63 -8.72 -6.88
C GLU A 200 -2.65 -8.17 -7.90
N VAL A 201 -2.55 -6.90 -8.23
CA VAL A 201 -3.48 -6.21 -9.14
C VAL A 201 -2.67 -5.33 -10.09
N ASP A 202 -2.95 -5.43 -11.39
CA ASP A 202 -2.31 -4.57 -12.39
C ASP A 202 -2.89 -3.15 -12.36
N TRP A 203 -2.49 -2.42 -11.34
CA TRP A 203 -2.86 -1.04 -11.06
C TRP A 203 -1.92 -0.46 -10.02
N ALA A 204 -1.43 0.74 -10.20
CA ALA A 204 -0.58 1.38 -9.19
C ALA A 204 -1.31 1.48 -7.85
N HIS A 205 -0.70 0.98 -6.78
CA HIS A 205 -1.29 1.06 -5.46
C HIS A 205 -0.25 1.07 -4.35
N ALA A 206 -0.60 1.70 -3.24
CA ALA A 206 0.17 1.68 -2.00
C ALA A 206 -0.54 0.82 -0.96
N LYS A 207 0.18 -0.07 -0.29
CA LYS A 207 -0.27 -0.72 0.94
C LYS A 207 0.21 0.11 2.13
N LEU A 208 -0.73 0.55 2.96
CA LEU A 208 -0.49 1.36 4.16
C LEU A 208 -0.84 0.51 5.38
N ILE A 209 0.17 0.23 6.20
CA ILE A 209 0.07 -0.69 7.32
C ILE A 209 0.22 0.10 8.62
N PRO A 210 -0.85 0.27 9.42
CA PRO A 210 -0.75 0.94 10.71
C PRO A 210 0.20 0.21 11.65
N ILE A 211 1.11 0.94 12.29
CA ILE A 211 2.04 0.45 13.30
C ILE A 211 1.65 1.12 14.61
N CYS A 212 0.94 0.40 15.45
CA CYS A 212 0.60 0.83 16.80
C CYS A 212 1.81 0.70 17.72
N ALA A 213 1.73 1.30 18.93
CA ALA A 213 2.81 1.24 19.89
C ALA A 213 3.30 -0.20 20.10
N ASP A 214 4.61 -0.32 20.18
CA ASP A 214 5.28 -1.58 20.48
C ASP A 214 4.80 -2.04 21.87
N ASP A 215 4.23 -3.24 21.95
CA ASP A 215 3.81 -3.85 23.23
C ASP A 215 4.99 -4.49 24.00
N GLY A 216 6.24 -4.20 23.58
CA GLY A 216 7.47 -4.68 24.20
C GLY A 216 7.85 -6.11 23.79
N ARG A 217 7.25 -6.65 22.74
CA ARG A 217 7.68 -7.94 22.17
C ARG A 217 8.94 -7.76 21.34
N GLU A 218 9.82 -8.74 21.44
CA GLU A 218 10.97 -8.85 20.53
C GLU A 218 10.46 -8.91 19.08
N PRO A 219 11.04 -8.12 18.16
CA PRO A 219 10.69 -8.20 16.75
C PRO A 219 10.89 -9.62 16.22
N LEU A 220 9.91 -10.16 15.53
CA LEU A 220 10.10 -11.42 14.81
C LEU A 220 11.07 -11.12 13.65
N GLU A 221 12.26 -11.72 13.69
CA GLU A 221 13.21 -11.68 12.58
C GLU A 221 12.69 -12.56 11.44
N GLN A 222 11.85 -11.99 10.57
CA GLN A 222 11.56 -12.63 9.30
C GLN A 222 12.04 -11.73 8.17
N PRO A 223 12.89 -12.24 7.28
CA PRO A 223 13.32 -11.52 6.10
C PRO A 223 12.10 -11.18 5.23
N PHE A 224 11.99 -9.95 4.80
CA PHE A 224 10.93 -9.51 3.87
C PHE A 224 10.79 -10.42 2.64
N MET A 225 11.89 -11.05 2.21
CA MET A 225 11.95 -11.98 1.07
C MET A 225 11.10 -13.25 1.24
N GLU A 226 10.85 -13.70 2.46
CA GLU A 226 9.97 -14.85 2.72
C GLU A 226 8.49 -14.53 2.50
N THR A 227 8.15 -13.24 2.44
CA THR A 227 6.77 -12.80 2.25
C THR A 227 6.30 -12.83 0.79
N TYR A 228 7.21 -13.02 -0.16
CA TYR A 228 6.87 -13.00 -1.59
C TYR A 228 6.55 -14.37 -2.18
N GLY A 229 6.56 -15.46 -1.44
CA GLY A 229 6.23 -16.79 -2.00
C GLY A 229 6.99 -17.16 -3.30
N GLY A 230 7.80 -16.25 -3.77
CA GLY A 230 8.70 -16.44 -4.89
C GLY A 230 9.91 -17.22 -4.39
N SER A 231 9.99 -18.49 -4.74
CA SER A 231 11.21 -19.23 -4.57
C SER A 231 12.34 -18.45 -5.24
N VAL A 232 13.23 -17.88 -4.41
CA VAL A 232 14.55 -17.51 -4.88
C VAL A 232 15.27 -18.84 -5.08
N SER A 233 15.16 -19.40 -6.26
CA SER A 233 16.02 -20.53 -6.70
C SER A 233 17.33 -19.96 -7.19
#